data_bc89da58a23a3861cf92623d7f550c3c
#
_entry.id   bc89da58a23a3861cf92623d7f550c3c
#
_cell.length_a   1.000
_cell.length_b   1.000
_cell.length_c   1.000
_cell.angle_alpha   90.00
_cell.angle_beta   90.00
_cell.angle_gamma   90.00
#
_symmetry.space_group_name_H-M   'P 1'
#
loop_
_entity.id
_entity.type
_entity.pdbx_description
1 polymer ?
#
loop_
_entity_poly.entity_id
_entity_poly.type
_entity_poly.pdbx_seq_one_letter_code
_entity_poly.pdbx_strand_id
1 'polypeptide(L)'
;MSQSALIETLKLRAELLATARSFFAQRSVLEVETPVLGASAVTDPNIQSFVVADDNKPPRYLQSSPEFFMKRLLVDGAPDIYQITKAFRQAEAGARHNPEFTLIEWYRRQFDLAQISQETAELVQQLLLIRKINLPIQRISYRAACQQMLGLNLMEQSRQALIRLATKQGLIAADKLPRTALYDFIFDQSVVACLPRDVIHIVEYYPAEQASLAQLSETDSQLAERFEVFAGGFELANGFLELRDATEQRQRFQQDLQMRMQQKLPAIAIDEAFIAALQQGLPACAGVALGLDRVHLITAEVDSLDQLLPFPWSAL
;
A
#
# COMPACT_ATOMS: atom_id res chain seq x y z
N MET A 1 -27.56 -9.22 0.30
CA MET A 1 -27.87 -7.78 0.05
C MET A 1 -29.26 -7.66 -0.59
N SER A 2 -30.11 -6.67 -0.21
CA SER A 2 -31.37 -6.42 -0.92
C SER A 2 -31.11 -5.75 -2.28
N GLN A 3 -32.04 -5.84 -3.24
CA GLN A 3 -31.90 -5.21 -4.55
C GLN A 3 -31.69 -3.69 -4.46
N SER A 4 -32.37 -3.01 -3.54
CA SER A 4 -32.23 -1.57 -3.31
C SER A 4 -30.82 -1.24 -2.77
N ALA A 5 -30.32 -1.99 -1.78
CA ALA A 5 -28.99 -1.79 -1.22
C ALA A 5 -27.87 -2.04 -2.26
N LEU A 6 -28.04 -3.04 -3.13
CA LEU A 6 -27.12 -3.31 -4.22
C LEU A 6 -27.02 -2.10 -5.17
N ILE A 7 -28.16 -1.55 -5.60
CA ILE A 7 -28.18 -0.41 -6.52
C ILE A 7 -27.51 0.83 -5.89
N GLU A 8 -27.79 1.11 -4.61
CA GLU A 8 -27.15 2.24 -3.91
C GLU A 8 -25.63 2.06 -3.78
N THR A 9 -25.16 0.86 -3.49
CA THR A 9 -23.73 0.53 -3.43
C THR A 9 -23.07 0.71 -4.80
N LEU A 10 -23.72 0.28 -5.89
CA LEU A 10 -23.20 0.46 -7.25
C LEU A 10 -23.13 1.94 -7.65
N LYS A 11 -24.15 2.74 -7.31
CA LYS A 11 -24.14 4.19 -7.55
C LYS A 11 -23.01 4.88 -6.79
N LEU A 12 -22.88 4.57 -5.49
CA LEU A 12 -21.79 5.12 -4.67
C LEU A 12 -20.41 4.76 -5.24
N ARG A 13 -20.23 3.53 -5.70
CA ARG A 13 -19.00 3.10 -6.37
C ARG A 13 -18.71 3.93 -7.62
N ALA A 14 -19.73 4.18 -8.44
CA ALA A 14 -19.60 5.01 -9.64
C ALA A 14 -19.22 6.45 -9.30
N GLU A 15 -19.82 7.02 -8.25
CA GLU A 15 -19.49 8.37 -7.77
C GLU A 15 -18.05 8.46 -7.23
N LEU A 16 -17.58 7.48 -6.48
CA LEU A 16 -16.20 7.40 -6.00
C LEU A 16 -15.20 7.40 -7.16
N LEU A 17 -15.44 6.57 -8.19
CA LEU A 17 -14.60 6.50 -9.38
C LEU A 17 -14.61 7.82 -10.17
N ALA A 18 -15.77 8.42 -10.36
CA ALA A 18 -15.92 9.71 -11.06
C ALA A 18 -15.19 10.84 -10.29
N THR A 19 -15.32 10.88 -8.97
CA THR A 19 -14.66 11.85 -8.10
C THR A 19 -13.14 11.72 -8.17
N ALA A 20 -12.61 10.49 -8.11
CA ALA A 20 -11.17 10.25 -8.23
C ALA A 20 -10.64 10.74 -9.60
N ARG A 21 -11.34 10.42 -10.70
CA ARG A 21 -10.96 10.93 -12.05
C ARG A 21 -10.99 12.44 -12.13
N SER A 22 -12.03 13.06 -11.56
CA SER A 22 -12.13 14.53 -11.51
C SER A 22 -10.99 15.17 -10.71
N PHE A 23 -10.60 14.57 -9.58
CA PHE A 23 -9.49 15.01 -8.75
C PHE A 23 -8.17 15.07 -9.52
N PHE A 24 -7.84 14.02 -10.25
CA PHE A 24 -6.62 13.93 -11.05
C PHE A 24 -6.67 14.81 -12.30
N ALA A 25 -7.83 14.90 -12.98
CA ALA A 25 -8.01 15.76 -14.13
C ALA A 25 -7.78 17.25 -13.79
N GLN A 26 -8.27 17.72 -12.64
CA GLN A 26 -8.06 19.09 -12.14
C GLN A 26 -6.58 19.39 -11.83
N ARG A 27 -5.77 18.34 -11.61
CA ARG A 27 -4.33 18.45 -11.31
C ARG A 27 -3.44 18.12 -12.51
N SER A 28 -4.04 17.93 -13.68
CA SER A 28 -3.35 17.58 -14.93
C SER A 28 -2.51 16.28 -14.81
N VAL A 29 -2.98 15.33 -14.00
CA VAL A 29 -2.40 13.98 -13.90
C VAL A 29 -3.02 13.10 -14.97
N LEU A 30 -2.21 12.44 -15.78
CA LEU A 30 -2.65 11.64 -16.92
C LEU A 30 -3.13 10.25 -16.47
N GLU A 31 -4.35 9.85 -16.84
CA GLU A 31 -4.81 8.46 -16.66
C GLU A 31 -4.07 7.54 -17.63
N VAL A 32 -3.50 6.44 -17.11
CA VAL A 32 -2.79 5.43 -17.90
C VAL A 32 -3.32 4.05 -17.62
N GLU A 33 -3.04 3.11 -18.53
CA GLU A 33 -3.30 1.69 -18.34
C GLU A 33 -2.01 0.90 -18.50
N THR A 34 -1.82 -0.10 -17.66
CA THR A 34 -0.67 -1.02 -17.70
C THR A 34 -1.17 -2.47 -17.71
N PRO A 35 -0.34 -3.44 -18.15
CA PRO A 35 -0.73 -4.84 -18.13
C PRO A 35 -1.07 -5.33 -16.72
N VAL A 36 -2.20 -6.01 -16.58
CA VAL A 36 -2.61 -6.69 -15.34
C VAL A 36 -1.86 -8.01 -15.15
N LEU A 37 -1.38 -8.61 -16.26
CA LEU A 37 -0.68 -9.89 -16.29
C LEU A 37 0.79 -9.65 -16.67
N GLY A 38 1.69 -9.79 -15.71
CA GLY A 38 3.12 -9.54 -15.84
C GLY A 38 3.95 -10.82 -16.04
N ALA A 39 5.20 -10.64 -16.43
CA ALA A 39 6.19 -11.73 -16.52
C ALA A 39 6.88 -12.02 -15.18
N SER A 40 6.79 -11.12 -14.22
CA SER A 40 7.38 -11.18 -12.88
C SER A 40 6.34 -10.82 -11.82
N ALA A 41 6.61 -11.19 -10.59
CA ALA A 41 5.82 -10.82 -9.43
C ALA A 41 6.67 -9.95 -8.49
N VAL A 42 6.02 -9.30 -7.52
CA VAL A 42 6.72 -8.59 -6.44
C VAL A 42 7.49 -9.58 -5.56
N THR A 43 8.70 -9.20 -5.17
CA THR A 43 9.60 -10.08 -4.39
C THR A 43 9.27 -10.12 -2.90
N ASP A 44 8.49 -9.17 -2.39
CA ASP A 44 8.11 -9.10 -0.97
C ASP A 44 7.54 -10.45 -0.49
N PRO A 45 8.13 -11.06 0.57
CA PRO A 45 7.68 -12.34 1.10
C PRO A 45 6.27 -12.31 1.70
N ASN A 46 5.77 -11.12 2.07
CA ASN A 46 4.43 -10.95 2.64
C ASN A 46 3.34 -10.86 1.57
N ILE A 47 3.70 -10.69 0.30
CA ILE A 47 2.75 -10.59 -0.82
C ILE A 47 2.83 -11.85 -1.69
N GLN A 48 1.70 -12.54 -1.82
CA GLN A 48 1.58 -13.70 -2.69
C GLN A 48 0.76 -13.36 -3.93
N SER A 49 1.41 -13.48 -5.10
CA SER A 49 0.78 -13.24 -6.39
C SER A 49 0.07 -14.48 -6.92
N PHE A 50 -1.06 -14.30 -7.59
CA PHE A 50 -1.67 -15.37 -8.37
C PHE A 50 -0.80 -15.71 -9.58
N VAL A 51 -0.62 -17.00 -9.81
CA VAL A 51 0.15 -17.54 -10.93
C VAL A 51 -0.80 -18.01 -12.02
N VAL A 52 -0.60 -17.53 -13.23
CA VAL A 52 -1.30 -18.02 -14.44
C VAL A 52 -0.33 -18.91 -15.20
N ALA A 53 -0.61 -20.21 -15.16
CA ALA A 53 0.17 -21.21 -15.86
C ALA A 53 -0.13 -21.19 -17.38
N ASP A 54 0.91 -21.41 -18.20
CA ASP A 54 0.80 -21.70 -19.63
C ASP A 54 1.72 -22.89 -19.90
N ASP A 55 1.16 -24.01 -20.36
CA ASP A 55 1.85 -25.30 -20.46
C ASP A 55 3.14 -25.25 -21.30
N ASN A 56 3.28 -24.25 -22.17
CA ASN A 56 4.41 -24.15 -23.10
C ASN A 56 5.24 -22.87 -22.91
N LYS A 57 4.99 -22.07 -21.86
CA LYS A 57 5.66 -20.80 -21.62
C LYS A 57 5.97 -20.59 -20.14
N PRO A 58 6.90 -19.69 -19.79
CA PRO A 58 7.09 -19.27 -18.42
C PRO A 58 5.78 -18.75 -17.82
N PRO A 59 5.53 -18.99 -16.52
CA PRO A 59 4.31 -18.53 -15.85
C PRO A 59 4.18 -17.01 -15.93
N ARG A 60 2.94 -16.54 -15.88
CA ARG A 60 2.60 -15.14 -15.71
C ARG A 60 2.01 -14.92 -14.32
N TYR A 61 2.00 -13.67 -13.89
CA TYR A 61 1.54 -13.29 -12.55
C TYR A 61 0.52 -12.17 -12.66
N LEU A 62 -0.61 -12.32 -11.96
CA LEU A 62 -1.50 -11.18 -11.76
C LEU A 62 -0.82 -10.16 -10.84
N GLN A 63 -0.89 -8.89 -11.22
CA GLN A 63 -0.24 -7.80 -10.49
C GLN A 63 -0.81 -7.61 -9.09
N SER A 64 0.03 -7.38 -8.10
CA SER A 64 -0.36 -6.90 -6.76
C SER A 64 -0.43 -5.37 -6.67
N SER A 65 0.15 -4.69 -7.66
CA SER A 65 0.17 -3.25 -7.93
C SER A 65 0.71 -3.02 -9.34
N PRO A 66 0.35 -1.95 -10.05
CA PRO A 66 0.92 -1.55 -11.35
C PRO A 66 2.29 -0.88 -11.25
N GLU A 67 2.91 -0.77 -10.07
CA GLU A 67 4.08 0.02 -9.73
C GLU A 67 5.24 -0.11 -10.73
N PHE A 68 5.67 -1.35 -11.03
CA PHE A 68 6.84 -1.57 -11.90
C PHE A 68 6.58 -1.07 -13.33
N PHE A 69 5.38 -1.23 -13.83
CA PHE A 69 5.01 -0.73 -15.15
C PHE A 69 4.88 0.80 -15.14
N MET A 70 4.24 1.37 -14.13
CA MET A 70 4.06 2.82 -14.05
C MET A 70 5.39 3.56 -13.89
N LYS A 71 6.32 3.05 -13.07
CA LYS A 71 7.67 3.60 -12.96
C LYS A 71 8.45 3.52 -14.28
N ARG A 72 8.26 2.46 -15.07
CA ARG A 72 8.85 2.36 -16.42
C ARG A 72 8.29 3.43 -17.36
N LEU A 73 6.99 3.71 -17.32
CA LEU A 73 6.40 4.82 -18.07
C LEU A 73 7.04 6.17 -17.70
N LEU A 74 7.33 6.42 -16.41
CA LEU A 74 8.02 7.64 -15.97
C LEU A 74 9.45 7.72 -16.52
N VAL A 75 10.17 6.59 -16.57
CA VAL A 75 11.51 6.51 -17.18
C VAL A 75 11.43 6.81 -18.68
N ASP A 76 10.39 6.34 -19.37
CA ASP A 76 10.13 6.60 -20.79
C ASP A 76 9.59 8.02 -21.07
N GLY A 77 9.53 8.88 -20.03
CA GLY A 77 9.19 10.30 -20.17
C GLY A 77 7.73 10.66 -19.94
N ALA A 78 6.92 9.76 -19.42
CA ALA A 78 5.55 10.09 -19.04
C ALA A 78 5.51 11.28 -18.04
N PRO A 79 4.48 12.14 -18.09
CA PRO A 79 4.25 13.19 -17.10
C PRO A 79 3.84 12.59 -15.74
N ASP A 80 3.19 13.36 -14.89
CA ASP A 80 2.47 12.85 -13.74
C ASP A 80 1.36 11.91 -14.20
N ILE A 81 1.26 10.72 -13.64
CA ILE A 81 0.36 9.66 -14.10
C ILE A 81 -0.43 9.05 -12.94
N TYR A 82 -1.64 8.59 -13.23
CA TYR A 82 -2.40 7.73 -12.32
C TYR A 82 -3.07 6.59 -13.06
N GLN A 83 -3.42 5.54 -12.33
CA GLN A 83 -4.18 4.40 -12.83
C GLN A 83 -5.21 3.95 -11.80
N ILE A 84 -6.43 3.65 -12.25
CA ILE A 84 -7.42 2.92 -11.47
C ILE A 84 -7.48 1.50 -12.02
N THR A 85 -7.06 0.52 -11.22
CA THR A 85 -6.90 -0.85 -11.72
C THR A 85 -7.27 -1.89 -10.69
N LYS A 86 -7.47 -3.14 -11.15
CA LYS A 86 -7.54 -4.31 -10.28
C LYS A 86 -6.15 -4.76 -9.86
N ALA A 87 -6.02 -5.09 -8.58
CA ALA A 87 -4.85 -5.71 -7.99
C ALA A 87 -5.26 -7.04 -7.33
N PHE A 88 -4.29 -7.95 -7.19
CA PHE A 88 -4.54 -9.34 -6.80
C PHE A 88 -3.52 -9.79 -5.76
N ARG A 89 -3.99 -10.30 -4.60
CA ARG A 89 -3.14 -10.88 -3.56
C ARG A 89 -3.75 -12.16 -3.04
N GLN A 90 -3.10 -13.28 -3.27
CA GLN A 90 -3.68 -14.63 -3.11
C GLN A 90 -4.10 -14.95 -1.66
N ALA A 91 -3.36 -14.48 -0.67
CA ALA A 91 -3.59 -14.83 0.73
C ALA A 91 -4.51 -13.85 1.47
N GLU A 92 -4.97 -12.78 0.81
CA GLU A 92 -5.76 -11.74 1.46
C GLU A 92 -7.26 -11.97 1.27
N ALA A 93 -7.87 -12.83 2.11
CA ALA A 93 -9.30 -13.07 2.16
C ALA A 93 -9.83 -12.85 3.58
N GLY A 94 -10.87 -12.01 3.73
CA GLY A 94 -11.49 -11.72 5.03
C GLY A 94 -12.45 -10.54 4.97
N ALA A 95 -13.00 -10.16 6.11
CA ALA A 95 -14.00 -9.07 6.18
C ALA A 95 -13.53 -7.75 5.55
N ARG A 96 -12.23 -7.46 5.65
CA ARG A 96 -11.61 -6.20 5.19
C ARG A 96 -10.63 -6.37 4.03
N HIS A 97 -10.49 -7.59 3.52
CA HIS A 97 -9.59 -7.96 2.43
C HIS A 97 -10.31 -8.86 1.43
N ASN A 98 -10.09 -8.62 0.16
CA ASN A 98 -10.55 -9.47 -0.92
C ASN A 98 -9.36 -9.76 -1.84
N PRO A 99 -9.15 -11.01 -2.29
CA PRO A 99 -8.02 -11.36 -3.14
C PRO A 99 -7.93 -10.56 -4.44
N GLU A 100 -9.06 -10.06 -4.93
CA GLU A 100 -9.16 -9.08 -6.00
C GLU A 100 -9.73 -7.78 -5.43
N PHE A 101 -9.02 -6.67 -5.56
CA PHE A 101 -9.44 -5.37 -5.08
C PHE A 101 -9.09 -4.25 -6.06
N THR A 102 -9.59 -3.05 -5.81
CA THR A 102 -9.31 -1.91 -6.68
C THR A 102 -8.33 -0.96 -6.03
N LEU A 103 -7.23 -0.68 -6.74
CA LEU A 103 -6.27 0.37 -6.41
C LEU A 103 -6.51 1.62 -7.25
N ILE A 104 -6.28 2.77 -6.64
CA ILE A 104 -5.91 4.02 -7.30
C ILE A 104 -4.45 4.23 -6.99
N GLU A 105 -3.59 4.20 -8.00
CA GLU A 105 -2.16 4.38 -7.84
C GLU A 105 -1.68 5.53 -8.71
N TRP A 106 -0.83 6.42 -8.18
CA TRP A 106 -0.34 7.57 -8.92
C TRP A 106 1.06 7.98 -8.52
N TYR A 107 1.71 8.68 -9.43
CA TYR A 107 3.08 9.16 -9.32
C TYR A 107 3.14 10.62 -9.70
N ARG A 108 3.79 11.42 -8.84
CA ARG A 108 4.00 12.85 -9.01
C ARG A 108 5.48 13.14 -9.12
N ARG A 109 5.89 13.67 -10.26
CA ARG A 109 7.28 14.09 -10.50
C ARG A 109 7.60 15.31 -9.65
N GLN A 110 8.82 15.35 -9.09
CA GLN A 110 9.34 16.44 -8.25
C GLN A 110 8.55 16.69 -6.94
N PHE A 111 7.58 15.87 -6.58
CA PHE A 111 6.95 15.94 -5.26
C PHE A 111 7.88 15.36 -4.20
N ASP A 112 7.90 16.00 -3.03
CA ASP A 112 8.44 15.44 -1.81
C ASP A 112 7.40 14.59 -1.05
N LEU A 113 7.84 13.98 0.07
CA LEU A 113 6.97 13.13 0.90
C LEU A 113 5.77 13.92 1.45
N ALA A 114 6.00 15.17 1.86
CA ALA A 114 4.95 16.00 2.45
C ALA A 114 3.87 16.37 1.44
N GLN A 115 4.27 16.62 0.19
CA GLN A 115 3.36 16.99 -0.90
C GLN A 115 2.49 15.79 -1.31
N ILE A 116 3.08 14.61 -1.52
CA ILE A 116 2.31 13.43 -1.95
C ILE A 116 1.40 12.91 -0.85
N SER A 117 1.85 12.91 0.41
CA SER A 117 1.04 12.47 1.55
C SER A 117 -0.14 13.43 1.81
N GLN A 118 0.07 14.73 1.62
CA GLN A 118 -1.01 15.72 1.70
C GLN A 118 -2.02 15.54 0.57
N GLU A 119 -1.58 15.40 -0.68
CA GLU A 119 -2.45 15.14 -1.84
C GLU A 119 -3.27 13.85 -1.64
N THR A 120 -2.67 12.83 -1.04
CA THR A 120 -3.36 11.57 -0.70
C THR A 120 -4.49 11.81 0.30
N ALA A 121 -4.22 12.53 1.39
CA ALA A 121 -5.25 12.84 2.38
C ALA A 121 -6.37 13.72 1.82
N GLU A 122 -6.05 14.65 0.92
CA GLU A 122 -7.04 15.47 0.19
C GLU A 122 -7.94 14.62 -0.72
N LEU A 123 -7.37 13.65 -1.45
CA LEU A 123 -8.17 12.71 -2.25
C LEU A 123 -9.11 11.91 -1.35
N VAL A 124 -8.60 11.35 -0.25
CA VAL A 124 -9.42 10.62 0.73
C VAL A 124 -10.56 11.52 1.24
N GLN A 125 -10.25 12.75 1.65
CA GLN A 125 -11.25 13.70 2.14
C GLN A 125 -12.33 14.00 1.10
N GLN A 126 -11.96 14.22 -0.19
CA GLN A 126 -12.92 14.44 -1.27
C GLN A 126 -13.84 13.23 -1.51
N LEU A 127 -13.28 12.02 -1.45
CA LEU A 127 -14.07 10.78 -1.58
C LEU A 127 -15.06 10.62 -0.42
N LEU A 128 -14.65 10.93 0.80
CA LEU A 128 -15.52 10.85 1.99
C LEU A 128 -16.62 11.92 1.97
N LEU A 129 -16.34 13.09 1.39
CA LEU A 129 -17.32 14.19 1.26
C LEU A 129 -18.53 13.83 0.38
N ILE A 130 -18.47 12.82 -0.49
CA ILE A 130 -19.60 12.29 -1.25
C ILE A 130 -20.74 11.92 -0.30
N ARG A 131 -20.42 11.41 0.88
CA ARG A 131 -21.38 11.08 1.97
C ARG A 131 -21.40 12.14 3.08
N LYS A 132 -20.88 13.34 2.84
CA LYS A 132 -20.78 14.45 3.81
C LYS A 132 -19.96 14.10 5.06
N ILE A 133 -19.09 13.09 4.96
CA ILE A 133 -18.11 12.74 5.99
C ILE A 133 -16.94 13.69 5.83
N ASN A 134 -16.81 14.65 6.75
CA ASN A 134 -15.73 15.65 6.72
C ASN A 134 -14.81 15.42 7.92
N LEU A 135 -13.68 14.78 7.68
CA LEU A 135 -12.69 14.45 8.70
C LEU A 135 -11.52 15.44 8.66
N PRO A 136 -11.03 15.94 9.80
CA PRO A 136 -9.80 16.71 9.85
C PRO A 136 -8.59 15.84 9.47
N ILE A 137 -7.56 16.46 8.87
CA ILE A 137 -6.30 15.80 8.52
C ILE A 137 -5.28 16.09 9.62
N GLN A 138 -4.63 15.07 10.15
CA GLN A 138 -3.55 15.16 11.10
C GLN A 138 -2.32 14.40 10.64
N ARG A 139 -1.15 14.99 10.83
CA ARG A 139 0.14 14.43 10.46
C ARG A 139 0.94 14.07 11.70
N ILE A 140 1.54 12.90 11.71
CA ILE A 140 2.38 12.42 12.82
C ILE A 140 3.49 11.53 12.25
N SER A 141 4.70 11.56 12.83
CA SER A 141 5.73 10.59 12.45
C SER A 141 5.47 9.23 13.12
N TYR A 142 5.94 8.13 12.51
CA TYR A 142 5.86 6.78 13.07
C TYR A 142 6.41 6.74 14.51
N ARG A 143 7.57 7.36 14.73
CA ARG A 143 8.21 7.47 16.06
C ARG A 143 7.33 8.20 17.07
N ALA A 144 6.75 9.32 16.68
CA ALA A 144 5.86 10.09 17.55
C ALA A 144 4.54 9.36 17.84
N ALA A 145 3.98 8.65 16.84
CA ALA A 145 2.78 7.83 17.04
C ALA A 145 3.05 6.69 18.03
N CYS A 146 4.18 5.98 17.91
CA CYS A 146 4.60 4.97 18.88
C CYS A 146 4.79 5.57 20.28
N GLN A 147 5.47 6.71 20.39
CA GLN A 147 5.69 7.36 21.69
C GLN A 147 4.37 7.78 22.33
N GLN A 148 3.44 8.32 21.55
CA GLN A 148 2.15 8.79 22.07
C GLN A 148 1.24 7.64 22.52
N MET A 149 1.18 6.53 21.76
CA MET A 149 0.23 5.43 22.00
C MET A 149 0.81 4.32 22.88
N LEU A 150 2.12 4.07 22.81
CA LEU A 150 2.81 3.01 23.53
C LEU A 150 3.69 3.50 24.68
N GLY A 151 4.01 4.80 24.72
CA GLY A 151 4.98 5.36 25.66
C GLY A 151 6.44 4.99 25.37
N LEU A 152 6.73 4.44 24.18
CA LEU A 152 8.06 4.01 23.77
C LEU A 152 8.28 4.14 22.27
N ASN A 153 9.55 4.18 21.84
CA ASN A 153 9.93 4.11 20.43
C ASN A 153 10.24 2.64 20.08
N LEU A 154 9.48 2.06 19.15
CA LEU A 154 9.68 0.65 18.72
C LEU A 154 11.06 0.43 18.12
N MET A 155 11.60 1.40 17.38
CA MET A 155 12.90 1.29 16.71
C MET A 155 14.07 1.13 17.68
N GLU A 156 13.95 1.66 18.90
CA GLU A 156 14.96 1.57 19.96
C GLU A 156 14.86 0.26 20.76
N GLN A 157 13.78 -0.51 20.57
CA GLN A 157 13.58 -1.73 21.34
C GLN A 157 14.46 -2.87 20.84
N SER A 158 15.02 -3.65 21.76
CA SER A 158 15.69 -4.89 21.41
C SER A 158 14.70 -5.89 20.81
N ARG A 159 15.16 -6.81 19.95
CA ARG A 159 14.32 -7.88 19.40
C ARG A 159 13.57 -8.64 20.50
N GLN A 160 14.22 -8.92 21.65
CA GLN A 160 13.60 -9.59 22.78
C GLN A 160 12.46 -8.76 23.41
N ALA A 161 12.60 -7.43 23.46
CA ALA A 161 11.54 -6.57 23.96
C ALA A 161 10.33 -6.56 23.00
N LEU A 162 10.57 -6.51 21.69
CA LEU A 162 9.52 -6.60 20.67
C LEU A 162 8.77 -7.94 20.74
N ILE A 163 9.48 -9.06 20.87
CA ILE A 163 8.86 -10.39 21.05
C ILE A 163 7.94 -10.39 22.28
N ARG A 164 8.42 -9.87 23.43
CA ARG A 164 7.58 -9.79 24.66
C ARG A 164 6.34 -8.93 24.46
N LEU A 165 6.47 -7.78 23.80
CA LEU A 165 5.34 -6.90 23.50
C LEU A 165 4.32 -7.59 22.59
N ALA A 166 4.76 -8.17 21.48
CA ALA A 166 3.90 -8.87 20.53
C ALA A 166 3.21 -10.08 21.16
N THR A 167 3.93 -10.88 21.95
CA THR A 167 3.36 -12.02 22.67
C THR A 167 2.29 -11.58 23.67
N LYS A 168 2.53 -10.50 24.41
CA LYS A 168 1.54 -9.92 25.34
C LYS A 168 0.26 -9.49 24.62
N GLN A 169 0.35 -9.10 23.35
CA GLN A 169 -0.78 -8.73 22.50
C GLN A 169 -1.42 -9.92 21.76
N GLY A 170 -0.96 -11.15 22.04
CA GLY A 170 -1.56 -12.37 21.50
C GLY A 170 -0.87 -12.96 20.27
N LEU A 171 0.27 -12.40 19.83
CA LEU A 171 1.00 -12.95 18.69
C LEU A 171 1.64 -14.29 19.04
N ILE A 172 1.18 -15.35 18.36
CA ILE A 172 1.72 -16.70 18.53
C ILE A 172 3.04 -16.82 17.76
N ALA A 173 4.03 -17.51 18.37
CA ALA A 173 5.34 -17.75 17.77
C ALA A 173 6.09 -16.47 17.33
N ALA A 174 5.95 -15.38 18.10
CA ALA A 174 6.60 -14.10 17.85
C ALA A 174 8.14 -14.21 17.72
N ASP A 175 8.74 -15.19 18.40
CA ASP A 175 10.17 -15.50 18.36
C ASP A 175 10.67 -15.99 16.99
N LYS A 176 9.77 -16.52 16.14
CA LYS A 176 10.07 -17.02 14.80
C LYS A 176 9.96 -15.95 13.72
N LEU A 177 9.37 -14.79 14.04
CA LEU A 177 9.12 -13.72 13.07
C LEU A 177 10.32 -12.78 12.93
N PRO A 178 10.54 -12.20 11.75
CA PRO A 178 11.52 -11.15 11.55
C PRO A 178 11.13 -9.89 12.33
N ARG A 179 12.08 -8.98 12.54
CA ARG A 179 11.88 -7.74 13.29
C ARG A 179 10.81 -6.85 12.64
N THR A 180 10.76 -6.79 11.32
CA THR A 180 9.77 -6.04 10.55
C THR A 180 8.35 -6.52 10.83
N ALA A 181 8.10 -7.82 10.82
CA ALA A 181 6.77 -8.37 11.14
C ALA A 181 6.35 -8.12 12.61
N LEU A 182 7.31 -8.02 13.53
CA LEU A 182 7.02 -7.60 14.90
C LEU A 182 6.63 -6.11 14.96
N TYR A 183 7.30 -5.25 14.18
CA TYR A 183 6.92 -3.84 14.06
C TYR A 183 5.51 -3.70 13.51
N ASP A 184 5.21 -4.36 12.37
CA ASP A 184 3.89 -4.32 11.74
C ASP A 184 2.79 -4.73 12.72
N PHE A 185 2.97 -5.88 13.38
CA PHE A 185 1.97 -6.38 14.32
C PHE A 185 1.76 -5.45 15.51
N ILE A 186 2.85 -4.98 16.17
CA ILE A 186 2.74 -4.11 17.33
C ILE A 186 2.14 -2.75 16.94
N PHE A 187 2.57 -2.21 15.78
CA PHE A 187 2.06 -0.94 15.29
C PHE A 187 0.56 -1.03 14.99
N ASP A 188 0.12 -2.06 14.26
CA ASP A 188 -1.29 -2.26 13.96
C ASP A 188 -2.14 -2.42 15.23
N GLN A 189 -1.74 -3.31 16.13
CA GLN A 189 -2.52 -3.64 17.33
C GLN A 189 -2.54 -2.54 18.40
N SER A 190 -1.53 -1.68 18.47
CA SER A 190 -1.37 -0.72 19.56
C SER A 190 -1.36 0.74 19.13
N VAL A 191 -1.02 1.02 17.88
CA VAL A 191 -1.02 2.38 17.36
C VAL A 191 -2.23 2.59 16.47
N VAL A 192 -2.36 1.84 15.39
CA VAL A 192 -3.47 2.00 14.43
C VAL A 192 -4.83 1.76 15.11
N ALA A 193 -4.93 0.73 15.94
CA ALA A 193 -6.16 0.42 16.68
C ALA A 193 -6.60 1.54 17.65
N CYS A 194 -5.65 2.41 18.07
CA CYS A 194 -5.90 3.53 18.98
C CYS A 194 -6.08 4.87 18.26
N LEU A 195 -5.83 4.95 16.95
CA LEU A 195 -6.03 6.19 16.20
C LEU A 195 -7.52 6.56 16.18
N PRO A 196 -7.86 7.85 16.44
CA PRO A 196 -9.22 8.35 16.29
C PRO A 196 -9.81 8.05 14.91
N ARG A 197 -11.01 7.46 14.85
CA ARG A 197 -11.63 7.06 13.58
C ARG A 197 -12.23 8.23 12.80
N ASP A 198 -12.44 9.36 13.47
CA ASP A 198 -12.99 10.60 12.92
C ASP A 198 -11.91 11.58 12.44
N VAL A 199 -10.71 11.08 12.18
CA VAL A 199 -9.55 11.82 11.69
C VAL A 199 -8.90 11.06 10.54
N ILE A 200 -8.42 11.78 9.52
CA ILE A 200 -7.51 11.26 8.51
C ILE A 200 -6.08 11.44 9.06
N HIS A 201 -5.43 10.34 9.40
CA HIS A 201 -4.06 10.36 9.91
C HIS A 201 -3.07 10.09 8.78
N ILE A 202 -2.09 10.98 8.61
CA ILE A 202 -0.90 10.75 7.80
C ILE A 202 0.20 10.34 8.77
N VAL A 203 0.65 9.09 8.69
CA VAL A 203 1.80 8.59 9.45
C VAL A 203 3.00 8.50 8.53
N GLU A 204 4.09 9.19 8.89
CA GLU A 204 5.27 9.33 8.03
C GLU A 204 6.55 8.83 8.70
N TYR A 205 7.59 8.63 7.88
CA TYR A 205 8.93 8.24 8.33
C TYR A 205 8.95 6.91 9.07
N TYR A 206 8.65 5.86 8.31
CA TYR A 206 8.70 4.48 8.78
C TYR A 206 10.15 4.03 9.05
N PRO A 207 10.37 2.96 9.85
CA PRO A 207 11.70 2.40 10.03
C PRO A 207 12.37 2.02 8.69
N ALA A 208 13.66 2.24 8.55
CA ALA A 208 14.42 1.88 7.35
C ALA A 208 14.32 0.38 7.01
N GLU A 209 14.14 -0.49 8.02
CA GLU A 209 13.90 -1.92 7.84
C GLU A 209 12.57 -2.21 7.10
N GLN A 210 11.66 -1.23 7.03
CA GLN A 210 10.36 -1.29 6.36
C GLN A 210 10.31 -0.39 5.13
N ALA A 211 11.45 0.00 4.58
CA ALA A 211 11.53 0.93 3.46
C ALA A 211 10.88 0.41 2.17
N SER A 212 10.82 -0.92 1.96
CA SER A 212 10.31 -1.47 0.70
C SER A 212 10.96 -0.83 -0.52
N LEU A 213 10.20 -0.08 -1.33
CA LEU A 213 10.68 0.66 -2.51
C LEU A 213 10.91 2.16 -2.24
N ALA A 214 10.86 2.59 -0.97
CA ALA A 214 11.13 3.98 -0.58
C ALA A 214 12.63 4.31 -0.54
N GLN A 215 12.98 5.56 -0.76
CA GLN A 215 14.28 6.10 -0.38
C GLN A 215 14.44 6.08 1.14
N LEU A 216 15.66 5.96 1.62
CA LEU A 216 15.97 6.29 3.02
C LEU A 216 16.08 7.81 3.17
N SER A 217 15.76 8.31 4.36
CA SER A 217 15.86 9.73 4.63
C SER A 217 17.33 10.18 4.62
N GLU A 218 17.60 11.30 3.96
CA GLU A 218 18.93 11.91 3.90
C GLU A 218 19.37 12.47 5.28
N THR A 219 18.42 12.79 6.14
CA THR A 219 18.67 13.38 7.46
C THR A 219 18.79 12.34 8.58
N ASP A 220 18.15 11.18 8.43
CA ASP A 220 18.21 10.08 9.39
C ASP A 220 18.10 8.73 8.65
N SER A 221 19.23 8.08 8.43
CA SER A 221 19.31 6.80 7.70
C SER A 221 18.56 5.63 8.37
N GLN A 222 18.06 5.81 9.58
CA GLN A 222 17.18 4.84 10.24
C GLN A 222 15.72 4.96 9.79
N LEU A 223 15.38 5.99 9.00
CA LEU A 223 14.03 6.27 8.53
C LEU A 223 13.92 6.09 7.02
N ALA A 224 12.78 5.60 6.59
CA ALA A 224 12.37 5.57 5.19
C ALA A 224 11.45 6.76 4.89
N GLU A 225 11.60 7.36 3.73
CA GLU A 225 10.68 8.34 3.16
C GLU A 225 9.39 7.62 2.68
N ARG A 226 8.68 7.04 3.64
CA ARG A 226 7.44 6.26 3.49
C ARG A 226 6.35 6.87 4.36
N PHE A 227 5.12 6.86 3.85
CA PHE A 227 3.95 7.24 4.62
C PHE A 227 2.79 6.29 4.40
N GLU A 228 1.89 6.26 5.36
CA GLU A 228 0.60 5.60 5.23
C GLU A 228 -0.51 6.55 5.68
N VAL A 229 -1.70 6.38 5.10
CA VAL A 229 -2.89 7.17 5.45
C VAL A 229 -3.93 6.27 6.08
N PHE A 230 -4.41 6.66 7.26
CA PHE A 230 -5.42 5.93 8.01
C PHE A 230 -6.68 6.79 8.22
N ALA A 231 -7.84 6.20 8.08
CA ALA A 231 -9.13 6.77 8.51
C ALA A 231 -10.16 5.68 8.78
N GLY A 232 -11.13 5.93 9.64
CA GLY A 232 -12.19 4.96 9.95
C GLY A 232 -11.72 3.65 10.59
N GLY A 233 -10.45 3.57 11.02
CA GLY A 233 -9.80 2.36 11.52
C GLY A 233 -9.25 1.46 10.43
N PHE A 234 -9.00 2.00 9.23
CA PHE A 234 -8.38 1.31 8.09
C PHE A 234 -7.12 2.06 7.64
N GLU A 235 -6.11 1.32 7.25
CA GLU A 235 -5.07 1.80 6.35
C GLU A 235 -5.69 1.96 4.96
N LEU A 236 -5.68 3.16 4.42
CA LEU A 236 -6.27 3.49 3.13
C LEU A 236 -5.24 3.58 2.01
N ALA A 237 -4.04 4.07 2.32
CA ALA A 237 -2.99 4.28 1.33
C ALA A 237 -1.61 4.08 1.93
N ASN A 238 -0.66 3.67 1.06
CA ASN A 238 0.75 3.52 1.35
C ASN A 238 1.55 4.14 0.20
N GLY A 239 2.51 5.02 0.52
CA GLY A 239 3.27 5.75 -0.48
C GLY A 239 4.69 6.06 -0.06
N PHE A 240 5.49 6.44 -1.05
CA PHE A 240 6.93 6.61 -0.91
C PHE A 240 7.43 7.84 -1.65
N LEU A 241 8.55 8.39 -1.17
CA LEU A 241 9.52 9.02 -2.05
C LEU A 241 10.32 7.89 -2.71
N GLU A 242 10.30 7.80 -4.04
CA GLU A 242 10.68 6.60 -4.77
C GLU A 242 12.18 6.35 -4.78
N LEU A 243 12.60 5.12 -4.45
CA LEU A 243 13.99 4.68 -4.61
C LEU A 243 14.36 4.66 -6.09
N ARG A 244 15.45 5.36 -6.44
CA ARG A 244 15.92 5.51 -7.82
C ARG A 244 17.21 4.75 -8.11
N ASP A 245 17.92 4.31 -7.08
CA ASP A 245 19.16 3.56 -7.22
C ASP A 245 18.87 2.09 -7.58
N ALA A 246 19.21 1.72 -8.82
CA ALA A 246 19.01 0.36 -9.34
C ALA A 246 19.86 -0.69 -8.59
N THR A 247 21.03 -0.31 -8.06
CA THR A 247 21.91 -1.22 -7.34
C THR A 247 21.32 -1.54 -5.98
N GLU A 248 20.88 -0.53 -5.26
CA GLU A 248 20.20 -0.70 -3.97
C GLU A 248 18.88 -1.46 -4.15
N GLN A 249 18.08 -1.13 -5.17
CA GLN A 249 16.83 -1.83 -5.44
C GLN A 249 17.06 -3.32 -5.71
N ARG A 250 18.06 -3.67 -6.49
CA ARG A 250 18.44 -5.06 -6.74
C ARG A 250 18.87 -5.77 -5.45
N GLN A 251 19.64 -5.10 -4.59
CA GLN A 251 20.06 -5.68 -3.31
C GLN A 251 18.84 -5.97 -2.41
N ARG A 252 17.87 -5.06 -2.33
CA ARG A 252 16.63 -5.28 -1.57
C ARG A 252 15.84 -6.45 -2.12
N PHE A 253 15.66 -6.56 -3.43
CA PHE A 253 15.02 -7.71 -4.06
C PHE A 253 15.75 -9.04 -3.77
N GLN A 254 17.08 -9.03 -3.76
CA GLN A 254 17.86 -10.23 -3.37
C GLN A 254 17.64 -10.62 -1.92
N GLN A 255 17.52 -9.64 -1.01
CA GLN A 255 17.20 -9.89 0.39
C GLN A 255 15.79 -10.50 0.55
N ASP A 256 14.79 -9.96 -0.16
CA ASP A 256 13.44 -10.53 -0.20
C ASP A 256 13.45 -12.00 -0.67
N LEU A 257 14.17 -12.28 -1.77
CA LEU A 257 14.28 -13.65 -2.28
C LEU A 257 14.95 -14.59 -1.30
N GLN A 258 15.94 -14.12 -0.53
CA GLN A 258 16.56 -14.92 0.56
C GLN A 258 15.55 -15.20 1.68
N MET A 259 14.75 -14.21 2.07
CA MET A 259 13.68 -14.39 3.05
C MET A 259 12.62 -15.36 2.54
N ARG A 260 12.18 -15.25 1.28
CA ARG A 260 11.26 -16.20 0.64
C ARG A 260 11.79 -17.64 0.70
N MET A 261 13.06 -17.84 0.39
CA MET A 261 13.70 -19.15 0.46
C MET A 261 13.71 -19.71 1.88
N GLN A 262 14.04 -18.90 2.89
CA GLN A 262 14.01 -19.28 4.29
C GLN A 262 12.58 -19.66 4.76
N GLN A 263 11.57 -18.97 4.26
CA GLN A 263 10.15 -19.22 4.54
C GLN A 263 9.54 -20.32 3.67
N LYS A 264 10.32 -20.94 2.77
CA LYS A 264 9.88 -21.98 1.83
C LYS A 264 8.73 -21.51 0.90
N LEU A 265 8.70 -20.22 0.56
CA LEU A 265 7.77 -19.65 -0.40
C LEU A 265 8.22 -19.97 -1.84
N PRO A 266 7.30 -19.96 -2.81
CA PRO A 266 7.63 -20.16 -4.22
C PRO A 266 8.72 -19.20 -4.70
N ALA A 267 9.65 -19.71 -5.51
CA ALA A 267 10.69 -18.90 -6.13
C ALA A 267 10.08 -17.93 -7.14
N ILE A 268 10.53 -16.70 -7.11
CA ILE A 268 10.13 -15.64 -8.04
C ILE A 268 11.40 -15.04 -8.64
N ALA A 269 11.34 -14.68 -9.92
CA ALA A 269 12.43 -13.97 -10.59
C ALA A 269 12.33 -12.45 -10.34
N ILE A 270 13.48 -11.78 -10.22
CA ILE A 270 13.54 -10.32 -10.23
C ILE A 270 13.03 -9.81 -11.58
N ASP A 271 12.27 -8.70 -11.57
CA ASP A 271 11.89 -7.99 -12.79
C ASP A 271 13.11 -7.24 -13.36
N GLU A 272 13.83 -7.92 -14.25
CA GLU A 272 15.03 -7.34 -14.88
C GLU A 272 14.70 -6.13 -15.76
N ALA A 273 13.48 -6.06 -16.32
CA ALA A 273 13.06 -4.92 -17.12
C ALA A 273 12.83 -3.68 -16.23
N PHE A 274 12.33 -3.86 -15.02
CA PHE A 274 12.21 -2.79 -14.04
C PHE A 274 13.59 -2.31 -13.56
N ILE A 275 14.50 -3.23 -13.24
CA ILE A 275 15.89 -2.86 -12.86
C ILE A 275 16.60 -2.12 -14.00
N ALA A 276 16.44 -2.58 -15.24
CA ALA A 276 17.01 -1.90 -16.40
C ALA A 276 16.41 -0.48 -16.60
N ALA A 277 15.15 -0.29 -16.33
CA ALA A 277 14.53 1.03 -16.34
C ALA A 277 15.11 1.96 -15.26
N LEU A 278 15.30 1.47 -14.03
CA LEU A 278 15.96 2.25 -12.98
C LEU A 278 17.40 2.65 -13.37
N GLN A 279 18.14 1.78 -14.07
CA GLN A 279 19.47 2.10 -14.58
C GLN A 279 19.45 3.20 -15.65
N GLN A 280 18.39 3.31 -16.43
CA GLN A 280 18.19 4.40 -17.40
C GLN A 280 17.92 5.74 -16.69
N GLY A 281 17.39 5.71 -15.47
CA GLY A 281 17.18 6.88 -14.64
C GLY A 281 15.70 7.19 -14.39
N LEU A 282 15.17 6.73 -13.27
CA LEU A 282 13.86 7.17 -12.78
C LEU A 282 13.96 8.64 -12.36
N PRO A 283 13.09 9.54 -12.88
CA PRO A 283 13.07 10.93 -12.43
C PRO A 283 12.72 11.00 -10.93
N ALA A 284 13.13 12.07 -10.25
CA ALA A 284 12.69 12.33 -8.89
C ALA A 284 11.16 12.36 -8.85
N CYS A 285 10.55 11.49 -8.06
CA CYS A 285 9.11 11.35 -7.95
C CYS A 285 8.71 10.73 -6.62
N ALA A 286 7.46 10.95 -6.25
CA ALA A 286 6.78 10.27 -5.16
C ALA A 286 5.59 9.50 -5.72
N GLY A 287 5.30 8.33 -5.16
CA GLY A 287 4.20 7.49 -5.58
C GLY A 287 3.36 7.02 -4.40
N VAL A 288 2.12 6.65 -4.66
CA VAL A 288 1.21 6.14 -3.65
C VAL A 288 0.14 5.25 -4.26
N ALA A 289 -0.22 4.19 -3.54
CA ALA A 289 -1.33 3.30 -3.83
C ALA A 289 -2.42 3.46 -2.77
N LEU A 290 -3.66 3.71 -3.20
CA LEU A 290 -4.84 3.85 -2.35
C LEU A 290 -5.82 2.71 -2.64
N GLY A 291 -6.22 1.99 -1.58
CA GLY A 291 -7.24 0.95 -1.64
C GLY A 291 -8.64 1.53 -1.69
N LEU A 292 -9.23 1.64 -2.89
CA LEU A 292 -10.56 2.25 -3.07
C LEU A 292 -11.68 1.48 -2.36
N ASP A 293 -11.54 0.18 -2.19
CA ASP A 293 -12.56 -0.64 -1.54
C ASP A 293 -12.69 -0.31 -0.04
N ARG A 294 -11.57 0.03 0.62
CA ARG A 294 -11.59 0.48 2.03
C ARG A 294 -12.21 1.87 2.20
N VAL A 295 -11.96 2.80 1.27
CA VAL A 295 -12.67 4.08 1.24
C VAL A 295 -14.18 3.86 1.03
N HIS A 296 -14.54 2.91 0.18
CA HIS A 296 -15.93 2.55 -0.08
C HIS A 296 -16.60 1.93 1.17
N LEU A 297 -15.89 1.14 1.99
CA LEU A 297 -16.41 0.66 3.29
C LEU A 297 -16.80 1.84 4.20
N ILE A 298 -15.92 2.83 4.34
CA ILE A 298 -16.19 4.01 5.18
C ILE A 298 -17.39 4.81 4.64
N THR A 299 -17.41 5.07 3.33
CA THR A 299 -18.49 5.86 2.71
C THR A 299 -19.84 5.14 2.71
N ALA A 300 -19.86 3.82 2.69
CA ALA A 300 -21.05 3.00 2.79
C ALA A 300 -21.47 2.68 4.25
N GLU A 301 -20.64 3.07 5.23
CA GLU A 301 -20.84 2.80 6.66
C GLU A 301 -21.04 1.31 6.97
N VAL A 302 -20.24 0.45 6.34
CA VAL A 302 -20.26 -1.01 6.54
C VAL A 302 -18.87 -1.53 6.95
N ASP A 303 -18.83 -2.65 7.66
CA ASP A 303 -17.60 -3.20 8.25
C ASP A 303 -16.98 -4.35 7.44
N SER A 304 -17.68 -4.84 6.40
CA SER A 304 -17.25 -6.01 5.63
C SER A 304 -17.44 -5.81 4.14
N LEU A 305 -16.45 -6.25 3.36
CA LEU A 305 -16.50 -6.29 1.91
C LEU A 305 -17.61 -7.22 1.38
N ASP A 306 -18.03 -8.23 2.13
CA ASP A 306 -19.17 -9.08 1.79
C ASP A 306 -20.50 -8.30 1.75
N GLN A 307 -20.59 -7.20 2.50
CA GLN A 307 -21.76 -6.31 2.49
C GLN A 307 -21.68 -5.26 1.38
N LEU A 308 -20.50 -5.05 0.82
CA LEU A 308 -20.18 -3.99 -0.13
C LEU A 308 -20.11 -4.49 -1.57
N LEU A 309 -19.37 -5.59 -1.78
CA LEU A 309 -19.08 -6.09 -3.11
C LEU A 309 -20.29 -6.87 -3.66
N PRO A 310 -20.69 -6.64 -4.93
CA PRO A 310 -21.75 -7.44 -5.56
C PRO A 310 -21.41 -8.94 -5.63
N PHE A 311 -20.13 -9.24 -5.82
CA PHE A 311 -19.57 -10.58 -5.92
C PHE A 311 -18.30 -10.67 -5.04
N PRO A 312 -18.46 -10.81 -3.71
CA PRO A 312 -17.34 -11.00 -2.82
C PRO A 312 -16.68 -12.37 -3.04
N TRP A 313 -15.42 -12.50 -2.71
CA TRP A 313 -14.68 -13.76 -2.86
C TRP A 313 -15.35 -14.94 -2.17
N SER A 314 -15.99 -14.69 -1.03
CA SER A 314 -16.76 -15.69 -0.27
C SER A 314 -17.95 -16.26 -1.02
N ALA A 315 -18.40 -15.61 -2.11
CA ALA A 315 -19.55 -16.01 -2.93
C ALA A 315 -19.17 -16.56 -4.32
N LEU A 316 -17.88 -16.59 -4.65
CA LEU A 316 -17.33 -17.15 -5.88
C LEU A 316 -16.81 -18.57 -5.64
#